data_b4c27d20d18dc762d40fdd982d06bdde
#
_entry.id   b4c27d20d18dc762d40fdd982d06bdde
#
_cell.length_a   1.000
_cell.length_b   1.000
_cell.length_c   1.000
_cell.angle_alpha   90.00
_cell.angle_beta   90.00
_cell.angle_gamma   90.00
#
_symmetry.space_group_name_H-M   'P 1'
#
loop_
_entity.id
_entity.type
_entity.pdbx_description
1 polymer ?
#
loop_
_entity_poly.entity_id
_entity_poly.type
_entity_poly.pdbx_seq_one_letter_code
_entity_poly.pdbx_strand_id
1 'polypeptide(L)'
;VGLSGGQKQRIAIARTLLTDYRILILDDSTSAVDAKTATQIQENLDDLMRRHTCTAFVIAQRISTVKNADRILLMDKGRLVAQGTHEELMQNSPLYGSILESQVKQPTPV
;
A
#
# COMPACT_ATOMS: atom_id res chain seq x y z
N VAL A 1 23.56 9.47 -16.53
CA VAL A 1 22.36 10.00 -15.88
C VAL A 1 21.61 8.85 -15.20
N GLY A 2 21.47 8.94 -13.91
CA GLY A 2 20.80 7.90 -13.12
C GLY A 2 19.28 7.98 -13.22
N LEU A 3 18.64 6.88 -12.90
CA LEU A 3 17.18 6.82 -12.80
C LEU A 3 16.72 7.49 -11.50
N SER A 4 15.52 8.09 -11.51
CA SER A 4 14.90 8.60 -10.30
C SER A 4 14.53 7.44 -9.36
N GLY A 5 14.29 7.73 -8.07
CA GLY A 5 13.83 6.74 -7.10
C GLY A 5 12.54 6.05 -7.55
N GLY A 6 11.59 6.82 -8.08
CA GLY A 6 10.34 6.28 -8.59
C GLY A 6 10.53 5.39 -9.81
N GLN A 7 11.42 5.76 -10.72
CA GLN A 7 11.74 4.93 -11.89
C GLN A 7 12.39 3.62 -11.50
N LYS A 8 13.35 3.64 -10.57
CA LYS A 8 13.98 2.44 -10.03
C LYS A 8 12.95 1.51 -9.40
N GLN A 9 12.02 2.07 -8.65
CA GLN A 9 10.97 1.33 -7.98
C GLN A 9 10.03 0.66 -8.98
N ARG A 10 9.64 1.36 -10.04
CA ARG A 10 8.82 0.80 -11.12
C ARG A 10 9.51 -0.35 -11.83
N ILE A 11 10.80 -0.24 -12.07
CA ILE A 11 11.58 -1.31 -12.68
C ILE A 11 11.63 -2.53 -11.76
N ALA A 12 11.83 -2.32 -10.45
CA ALA A 12 11.83 -3.41 -9.48
C ALA A 12 10.48 -4.13 -9.43
N ILE A 13 9.37 -3.39 -9.45
CA ILE A 13 8.03 -3.95 -9.50
C ILE A 13 7.82 -4.74 -10.78
N ALA A 14 8.19 -4.17 -11.93
CA ALA A 14 8.04 -4.83 -13.23
C ALA A 14 8.83 -6.15 -13.27
N ARG A 15 10.05 -6.16 -12.75
CA ARG A 15 10.87 -7.38 -12.68
C ARG A 15 10.18 -8.47 -11.84
N THR A 16 9.61 -8.10 -10.71
CA THR A 16 8.88 -9.01 -9.85
C THR A 16 7.66 -9.59 -10.58
N LEU A 17 6.91 -8.76 -11.27
CA LEU A 17 5.69 -9.16 -11.98
C LEU A 17 5.95 -10.05 -13.19
N LEU A 18 7.18 -10.07 -13.70
CA LEU A 18 7.58 -10.96 -14.80
C LEU A 18 7.84 -12.39 -14.33
N THR A 19 7.98 -12.61 -13.02
CA THR A 19 8.17 -13.94 -12.47
C THR A 19 6.81 -14.62 -12.21
N ASP A 20 6.79 -15.95 -12.20
CA ASP A 20 5.61 -16.71 -11.80
C ASP A 20 5.58 -16.77 -10.28
N TYR A 21 4.67 -15.99 -9.67
CA TYR A 21 4.61 -15.85 -8.22
C TYR A 21 3.23 -16.24 -7.68
N ARG A 22 3.20 -16.81 -6.48
CA ARG A 22 1.97 -17.10 -5.73
C ARG A 22 1.81 -16.19 -4.53
N ILE A 23 2.92 -15.70 -3.99
CA ILE A 23 2.96 -14.74 -2.89
C ILE A 23 3.75 -13.53 -3.37
N LEU A 24 3.15 -12.37 -3.27
CA LEU A 24 3.76 -11.11 -3.64
C LEU A 24 3.87 -10.24 -2.39
N ILE A 25 5.06 -9.72 -2.13
CA ILE A 25 5.30 -8.78 -1.04
C ILE A 25 5.75 -7.46 -1.61
N LEU A 26 4.97 -6.41 -1.35
CA LEU A 26 5.26 -5.04 -1.77
C LEU A 26 5.50 -4.20 -0.53
N ASP A 27 6.76 -3.87 -0.28
CA ASP A 27 7.16 -3.12 0.89
C ASP A 27 7.32 -1.65 0.55
N ASP A 28 6.32 -0.85 0.96
CA ASP A 28 6.32 0.61 0.80
C ASP A 28 6.67 1.06 -0.62
N SER A 29 6.05 0.42 -1.60
CA SER A 29 6.40 0.53 -3.02
C SER A 29 6.14 1.91 -3.63
N THR A 30 5.43 2.79 -2.94
CA THR A 30 5.10 4.13 -3.42
C THR A 30 5.84 5.24 -2.68
N SER A 31 6.73 4.91 -1.75
CA SER A 31 7.41 5.89 -0.90
C SER A 31 8.33 6.85 -1.65
N ALA A 32 8.88 6.41 -2.80
CA ALA A 32 9.84 7.19 -3.59
C ALA A 32 9.20 7.99 -4.71
N VAL A 33 7.87 8.04 -4.81
CA VAL A 33 7.15 8.72 -5.90
C VAL A 33 6.19 9.77 -5.34
N ASP A 34 5.78 10.71 -6.19
CA ASP A 34 4.78 11.70 -5.83
C ASP A 34 3.39 11.07 -5.68
N ALA A 35 2.44 11.81 -5.11
CA ALA A 35 1.11 11.31 -4.79
C ALA A 35 0.34 10.85 -6.05
N LYS A 36 0.45 11.59 -7.15
CA LYS A 36 -0.24 11.25 -8.41
C LYS A 36 0.31 9.94 -8.99
N THR A 37 1.63 9.83 -9.05
CA THR A 37 2.30 8.62 -9.55
C THR A 37 2.06 7.43 -8.63
N ALA A 38 2.06 7.66 -7.31
CA ALA A 38 1.75 6.63 -6.33
C ALA A 38 0.35 6.05 -6.53
N THR A 39 -0.65 6.90 -6.76
CA THR A 39 -2.02 6.48 -7.05
C THR A 39 -2.09 5.64 -8.31
N GLN A 40 -1.41 6.08 -9.37
CA GLN A 40 -1.38 5.36 -10.64
C GLN A 40 -0.71 3.99 -10.51
N ILE A 41 0.40 3.91 -9.79
CA ILE A 41 1.07 2.63 -9.51
C ILE A 41 0.13 1.70 -8.74
N GLN A 42 -0.55 2.22 -7.72
CA GLN A 42 -1.46 1.43 -6.90
C GLN A 42 -2.63 0.88 -7.72
N GLU A 43 -3.23 1.69 -8.58
CA GLU A 43 -4.31 1.26 -9.47
C GLU A 43 -3.84 0.16 -10.41
N ASN A 44 -2.66 0.30 -10.99
CA ASN A 44 -2.08 -0.71 -11.88
C ASN A 44 -1.79 -2.02 -11.14
N LEU A 45 -1.28 -1.94 -9.92
CA LEU A 45 -1.03 -3.11 -9.08
C LEU A 45 -2.33 -3.82 -8.70
N ASP A 46 -3.36 -3.08 -8.32
CA ASP A 46 -4.67 -3.62 -7.99
C ASP A 46 -5.27 -4.38 -9.17
N ASP A 47 -5.16 -3.81 -10.38
CA ASP A 47 -5.64 -4.42 -11.60
C ASP A 47 -4.90 -5.72 -11.91
N LEU A 48 -3.57 -5.71 -11.77
CA LEU A 48 -2.74 -6.91 -11.97
C LEU A 48 -3.06 -8.00 -10.95
N MET A 49 -3.26 -7.64 -9.69
CA MET A 49 -3.58 -8.59 -8.65
C MET A 49 -4.94 -9.25 -8.85
N ARG A 50 -5.90 -8.55 -9.45
CA ARG A 50 -7.20 -9.14 -9.80
C ARG A 50 -7.09 -10.18 -10.91
N ARG A 51 -6.12 -10.02 -11.81
CA ARG A 51 -5.91 -10.93 -12.95
C ARG A 51 -5.11 -12.17 -12.58
N HIS A 52 -4.35 -12.11 -11.50
CA HIS A 52 -3.49 -13.19 -11.05
C HIS A 52 -4.00 -13.78 -9.74
N THR A 53 -3.99 -15.12 -9.67
CA THR A 53 -4.31 -15.83 -8.43
C THR A 53 -3.08 -15.83 -7.53
N CYS A 54 -2.95 -14.81 -6.69
CA CYS A 54 -1.84 -14.71 -5.75
C CYS A 54 -2.31 -14.10 -4.44
N THR A 55 -1.54 -14.34 -3.38
CA THR A 55 -1.71 -13.65 -2.10
C THR A 55 -0.70 -12.50 -2.08
N ALA A 56 -1.20 -11.28 -1.91
CA ALA A 56 -0.37 -10.09 -1.90
C ALA A 56 -0.33 -9.47 -0.50
N PHE A 57 0.86 -9.20 -0.01
CA PHE A 57 1.10 -8.44 1.21
C PHE A 57 1.64 -7.06 0.81
N VAL A 58 0.89 -6.02 1.15
CA VAL A 58 1.29 -4.64 0.85
C VAL A 58 1.61 -3.95 2.18
N ILE A 59 2.85 -3.56 2.34
CA ILE A 59 3.31 -2.84 3.53
C ILE A 59 3.30 -1.36 3.19
N ALA A 60 2.48 -0.58 3.91
CA ALA A 60 2.32 0.83 3.62
C ALA A 60 2.01 1.61 4.90
N GLN A 61 2.36 2.87 4.90
CA GLN A 61 2.07 3.78 5.99
C GLN A 61 0.81 4.61 5.74
N ARG A 62 0.41 4.76 4.47
CA ARG A 62 -0.77 5.55 4.10
C ARG A 62 -2.00 4.67 3.97
N ILE A 63 -3.07 5.06 4.66
CA ILE A 63 -4.34 4.33 4.60
C ILE A 63 -4.90 4.34 3.17
N SER A 64 -4.71 5.42 2.41
CA SER A 64 -5.14 5.49 1.01
C SER A 64 -4.57 4.37 0.15
N THR A 65 -3.41 3.84 0.50
CA THR A 65 -2.78 2.72 -0.22
C THR A 65 -3.46 1.38 0.07
N VAL A 66 -3.96 1.20 1.29
CA VAL A 66 -4.44 -0.11 1.76
C VAL A 66 -5.96 -0.21 1.94
N LYS A 67 -6.69 0.89 1.78
CA LYS A 67 -8.13 0.93 2.08
C LYS A 67 -8.96 -0.07 1.26
N ASN A 68 -8.49 -0.49 0.10
CA ASN A 68 -9.19 -1.45 -0.76
C ASN A 68 -8.69 -2.89 -0.59
N ALA A 69 -7.80 -3.13 0.36
CA ALA A 69 -7.31 -4.47 0.64
C ALA A 69 -8.44 -5.36 1.19
N ASP A 70 -8.37 -6.65 0.91
CA ASP A 70 -9.32 -7.63 1.44
C ASP A 70 -9.24 -7.72 2.97
N ARG A 71 -8.04 -7.52 3.51
CA ARG A 71 -7.82 -7.50 4.95
C ARG A 71 -6.66 -6.55 5.27
N ILE A 72 -6.87 -5.70 6.24
CA ILE A 72 -5.86 -4.78 6.75
C ILE A 72 -5.39 -5.29 8.11
N LEU A 73 -4.09 -5.35 8.28
CA LEU A 73 -3.45 -5.70 9.54
C LEU A 73 -2.81 -4.43 10.10
N LEU A 74 -3.29 -3.96 11.24
CA LEU A 74 -2.75 -2.77 11.89
C LEU A 74 -1.72 -3.19 12.94
N MET A 75 -0.49 -2.75 12.72
CA MET A 75 0.64 -3.05 13.60
C MET A 75 1.00 -1.82 14.42
N ASP A 76 1.28 -2.03 15.68
CA ASP A 76 1.78 -0.97 16.57
C ASP A 76 2.78 -1.58 17.54
N LYS A 77 3.97 -0.98 17.63
CA LYS A 77 5.03 -1.40 18.53
C LYS A 77 5.36 -2.90 18.40
N GLY A 78 5.39 -3.38 17.16
CA GLY A 78 5.72 -4.77 16.87
C GLY A 78 4.62 -5.78 17.13
N ARG A 79 3.38 -5.31 17.37
CA ARG A 79 2.24 -6.18 17.65
C ARG A 79 1.10 -5.91 16.71
N LEU A 80 0.34 -6.96 16.39
CA LEU A 80 -0.92 -6.83 15.66
C LEU A 80 -2.00 -6.36 16.64
N VAL A 81 -2.50 -5.13 16.45
CA VAL A 81 -3.46 -4.52 17.38
C VAL A 81 -4.89 -4.51 16.83
N ALA A 82 -5.06 -4.62 15.52
CA ALA A 82 -6.38 -4.69 14.89
C ALA A 82 -6.28 -5.32 13.52
N GLN A 83 -7.37 -5.92 13.04
CA GLN A 83 -7.44 -6.47 11.69
C GLN A 83 -8.87 -6.46 11.19
N GLY A 84 -9.03 -6.34 9.87
CA GLY A 84 -10.33 -6.31 9.22
C GLY A 84 -10.28 -5.52 7.92
N THR A 85 -11.44 -5.23 7.37
CA THR A 85 -11.57 -4.32 6.23
C THR A 85 -11.42 -2.87 6.68
N HIS A 86 -11.30 -1.96 5.72
CA HIS A 86 -11.26 -0.53 6.03
C HIS A 86 -12.49 -0.09 6.84
N GLU A 87 -13.69 -0.49 6.40
CA GLU A 87 -14.92 -0.14 7.10
C GLU A 87 -14.97 -0.71 8.52
N GLU A 88 -14.57 -1.96 8.69
CA GLU A 88 -14.54 -2.59 10.01
C GLU A 88 -13.58 -1.86 10.95
N LEU A 89 -12.39 -1.49 10.47
CA LEU A 89 -11.41 -0.78 11.29
C LEU A 89 -11.85 0.65 11.61
N MET A 90 -12.53 1.31 10.69
CA MET A 90 -13.08 2.64 10.94
C MET A 90 -14.13 2.61 12.08
N GLN A 91 -14.89 1.53 12.20
CA GLN A 91 -15.90 1.37 13.23
C GLN A 91 -15.31 0.87 14.56
N ASN A 92 -14.32 -0.03 14.50
CA ASN A 92 -13.90 -0.80 15.66
C ASN A 92 -12.53 -0.40 16.23
N SER A 93 -11.73 0.35 15.47
CA SER A 93 -10.37 0.73 15.89
C SER A 93 -10.22 2.24 15.97
N PRO A 94 -10.23 2.82 17.20
CA PRO A 94 -9.94 4.25 17.37
C PRO A 94 -8.58 4.65 16.86
N LEU A 95 -7.58 3.78 17.00
CA LEU A 95 -6.22 4.03 16.49
C LEU A 95 -6.22 4.18 14.97
N TYR A 96 -6.91 3.30 14.25
CA TYR A 96 -7.03 3.36 12.80
C TYR A 96 -7.68 4.68 12.35
N GLY A 97 -8.77 5.05 12.97
CA GLY A 97 -9.44 6.31 12.69
C GLY A 97 -8.56 7.52 12.96
N SER A 98 -7.80 7.50 14.05
CA SER A 98 -6.83 8.55 14.40
C SER A 98 -5.74 8.69 13.35
N ILE A 99 -5.22 7.58 12.84
CA ILE A 99 -4.19 7.59 11.79
C ILE A 99 -4.76 8.22 10.52
N LEU A 100 -5.96 7.81 10.10
CA LEU A 100 -6.61 8.38 8.92
C LEU A 100 -6.82 9.88 9.08
N GLU A 101 -7.34 10.32 10.20
CA GLU A 101 -7.58 11.74 10.48
C GLU A 101 -6.29 12.54 10.40
N SER A 102 -5.22 12.02 10.97
CA SER A 102 -3.90 12.64 10.91
C SER A 102 -3.40 12.77 9.48
N GLN A 103 -3.59 11.76 8.65
CA GLN A 103 -3.15 11.76 7.25
C GLN A 103 -3.96 12.72 6.38
N VAL A 104 -5.25 12.87 6.67
CA VAL A 104 -6.13 13.81 5.95
C VAL A 104 -5.79 15.26 6.31
N LYS A 105 -5.46 15.54 7.57
CA LYS A 105 -5.13 16.89 8.05
C LYS A 105 -3.77 17.39 7.59
N GLN A 106 -2.86 16.51 7.22
CA GLN A 106 -1.54 16.88 6.71
C GLN A 106 -1.60 16.90 5.19
N PRO A 107 -1.65 18.08 4.57
CA PRO A 107 -1.58 18.15 3.12
C PRO A 107 -0.26 17.54 2.67
N THR A 108 -0.34 16.71 1.63
CA THR A 108 0.85 16.09 1.06
C THR A 108 1.84 17.21 0.68
N PRO A 109 3.08 17.18 1.15
CA PRO A 109 4.06 18.19 0.73
C PRO A 109 4.20 18.13 -0.78
N VAL A 110 4.06 19.30 -1.37
CA VAL A 110 4.17 19.44 -2.83
C VAL A 110 5.62 19.32 -3.23
#